data_00089d824bb56c8d7cf42f6473715956
#
_entry.id   00089d824bb56c8d7cf42f6473715956
#
_cell.length_a   1.000
_cell.length_b   1.000
_cell.length_c   1.000
_cell.angle_alpha   90.00
_cell.angle_beta   90.00
_cell.angle_gamma   90.00
#
_symmetry.space_group_name_H-M   'P 1'
#
loop_
_entity.id
_entity.type
_entity.pdbx_description
1 polymer ?
#
loop_
_entity_poly.entity_id
_entity_poly.type
_entity_poly.pdbx_seq_one_letter_code
_entity_poly.pdbx_strand_id
1 'polypeptide(L)'
;MLKLKTAVVAFGAAIVLAAAGYGPAVQAGDWPTEKQCKKVAKDGDTIIKGWCAAITRKAGNCLACHQAMVNPWPEGFPVGGNIGPPLVAMAARFPNRDDLRAQVWDATATNPNTSMPPFGRHKLISEEDIDNIVDWLLSI
;
A
#
# COMPACT_ATOMS: atom_id res chain seq x y z
N MET A 1 -58.94 11.08 -50.44
CA MET A 1 -58.60 10.94 -48.99
C MET A 1 -57.27 10.20 -48.89
N LEU A 2 -56.16 10.96 -48.78
CA LEU A 2 -54.81 10.41 -48.75
C LEU A 2 -54.36 10.30 -47.28
N LYS A 3 -54.18 9.08 -46.76
CA LYS A 3 -53.69 8.85 -45.38
C LYS A 3 -52.19 8.94 -45.36
N LEU A 4 -51.65 10.01 -44.82
CA LEU A 4 -50.24 10.17 -44.56
C LEU A 4 -49.85 9.35 -43.32
N LYS A 5 -48.99 8.33 -43.51
CA LYS A 5 -48.42 7.52 -42.43
C LYS A 5 -47.11 8.17 -41.99
N THR A 6 -47.15 8.79 -40.82
CA THR A 6 -45.94 9.37 -40.17
C THR A 6 -45.15 8.24 -39.55
N ALA A 7 -43.97 7.95 -40.09
CA ALA A 7 -42.99 7.05 -39.49
C ALA A 7 -42.15 7.82 -38.47
N VAL A 8 -42.28 7.44 -37.18
CA VAL A 8 -41.43 7.94 -36.12
C VAL A 8 -40.15 7.10 -36.10
N VAL A 9 -39.05 7.71 -36.51
CA VAL A 9 -37.69 7.13 -36.37
C VAL A 9 -37.20 7.46 -34.99
N ALA A 10 -37.17 6.46 -34.10
CA ALA A 10 -36.54 6.61 -32.77
C ALA A 10 -35.01 6.48 -32.93
N PHE A 11 -34.30 7.58 -32.79
CA PHE A 11 -32.85 7.59 -32.65
C PHE A 11 -32.49 7.14 -31.23
N GLY A 12 -32.14 5.89 -31.06
CA GLY A 12 -31.55 5.37 -29.82
C GLY A 12 -30.09 5.84 -29.70
N ALA A 13 -29.84 6.85 -28.90
CA ALA A 13 -28.48 7.21 -28.52
C ALA A 13 -27.94 6.16 -27.55
N ALA A 14 -27.07 5.28 -28.05
CA ALA A 14 -26.30 4.38 -27.19
C ALA A 14 -25.25 5.20 -26.43
N ILE A 15 -25.48 5.47 -25.16
CA ILE A 15 -24.47 6.03 -24.26
C ILE A 15 -23.48 4.91 -23.96
N VAL A 16 -22.33 4.90 -24.62
CA VAL A 16 -21.18 4.08 -24.24
C VAL A 16 -20.56 4.72 -22.98
N LEU A 17 -20.94 4.24 -21.83
CA LEU A 17 -20.21 4.51 -20.59
C LEU A 17 -18.83 3.85 -20.72
N ALA A 18 -17.82 4.65 -21.04
CA ALA A 18 -16.44 4.24 -20.86
C ALA A 18 -16.24 3.98 -19.35
N ALA A 19 -16.21 2.70 -18.99
CA ALA A 19 -15.76 2.27 -17.67
C ALA A 19 -14.28 2.65 -17.59
N ALA A 20 -13.99 3.85 -17.03
CA ALA A 20 -12.66 4.18 -16.56
C ALA A 20 -12.26 3.05 -15.61
N GLY A 21 -11.23 2.30 -16.00
CA GLY A 21 -10.73 1.18 -15.22
C GLY A 21 -10.23 1.67 -13.87
N TYR A 22 -11.11 1.68 -12.89
CA TYR A 22 -10.70 1.60 -11.51
C TYR A 22 -10.07 0.23 -11.38
N GLY A 23 -8.75 0.17 -11.28
CA GLY A 23 -8.05 -1.04 -10.84
C GLY A 23 -8.74 -1.56 -9.58
N PRO A 24 -8.67 -2.86 -9.30
CA PRO A 24 -9.32 -3.41 -8.11
C PRO A 24 -8.85 -2.59 -6.92
N ALA A 25 -9.80 -1.87 -6.29
CA ALA A 25 -9.56 -1.30 -4.98
C ALA A 25 -9.07 -2.48 -4.13
N VAL A 26 -7.87 -2.36 -3.57
CA VAL A 26 -7.39 -3.33 -2.58
C VAL A 26 -8.47 -3.36 -1.52
N GLN A 27 -9.29 -4.40 -1.56
CA GLN A 27 -10.24 -4.63 -0.50
C GLN A 27 -9.41 -4.75 0.76
N ALA A 28 -9.82 -4.02 1.80
CA ALA A 28 -9.28 -4.16 3.14
C ALA A 28 -9.47 -5.63 3.55
N GLY A 29 -8.54 -6.47 3.10
CA GLY A 29 -8.44 -7.87 3.48
C GLY A 29 -7.84 -7.94 4.87
N ASP A 30 -8.09 -9.02 5.56
CA ASP A 30 -7.50 -9.28 6.87
C ASP A 30 -5.98 -9.19 6.77
N TRP A 31 -5.41 -8.16 7.36
CA TRP A 31 -3.95 -8.01 7.42
C TRP A 31 -3.35 -9.17 8.21
N PRO A 32 -2.46 -9.98 7.60
CA PRO A 32 -1.94 -11.16 8.25
C PRO A 32 -1.03 -10.80 9.44
N THR A 33 -1.13 -11.58 10.51
CA THR A 33 -0.17 -11.55 11.62
C THR A 33 1.19 -12.11 11.19
N GLU A 34 2.27 -11.87 11.94
CA GLU A 34 3.61 -12.40 11.62
C GLU A 34 3.62 -13.92 11.39
N LYS A 35 2.81 -14.67 12.15
CA LYS A 35 2.68 -16.12 11.98
C LYS A 35 2.04 -16.49 10.63
N GLN A 36 1.03 -15.74 10.21
CA GLN A 36 0.34 -15.94 8.93
C GLN A 36 1.22 -15.51 7.75
N CYS A 37 2.03 -14.46 7.91
CA CYS A 37 2.96 -13.97 6.89
C CYS A 37 3.90 -15.06 6.36
N LYS A 38 4.31 -16.01 7.20
CA LYS A 38 5.15 -17.14 6.76
C LYS A 38 4.52 -17.98 5.64
N LYS A 39 3.18 -17.96 5.53
CA LYS A 39 2.43 -18.70 4.51
C LYS A 39 2.08 -17.82 3.33
N VAL A 40 1.55 -16.62 3.59
CA VAL A 40 0.97 -15.76 2.54
C VAL A 40 2.01 -14.91 1.81
N ALA A 41 3.18 -14.63 2.40
CA ALA A 41 4.20 -13.81 1.75
C ALA A 41 4.81 -14.44 0.49
N LYS A 42 4.68 -15.75 0.29
CA LYS A 42 5.17 -16.43 -0.91
C LYS A 42 4.31 -16.14 -2.14
N ASP A 43 2.99 -16.15 -1.95
CA ASP A 43 1.99 -16.06 -3.01
C ASP A 43 1.20 -14.74 -2.99
N GLY A 44 1.47 -13.88 -1.99
CA GLY A 44 0.83 -12.58 -1.82
C GLY A 44 1.25 -11.55 -2.87
N ASP A 45 0.41 -10.55 -3.07
CA ASP A 45 0.76 -9.37 -3.84
C ASP A 45 1.83 -8.51 -3.12
N THR A 46 2.35 -7.49 -3.79
CA THR A 46 3.42 -6.62 -3.25
C THR A 46 3.02 -5.92 -1.96
N ILE A 47 1.74 -5.57 -1.80
CA ILE A 47 1.21 -4.89 -0.61
C ILE A 47 1.25 -5.82 0.59
N ILE A 48 0.76 -7.07 0.44
CA ILE A 48 0.79 -8.08 1.51
C ILE A 48 2.23 -8.49 1.84
N LYS A 49 3.10 -8.64 0.82
CA LYS A 49 4.54 -8.89 1.04
C LYS A 49 5.18 -7.75 1.82
N GLY A 50 4.88 -6.51 1.44
CA GLY A 50 5.37 -5.31 2.11
C GLY A 50 4.93 -5.21 3.57
N TRP A 51 3.64 -5.41 3.84
CA TRP A 51 3.13 -5.52 5.20
C TRP A 51 3.89 -6.59 5.99
N CYS A 52 4.02 -7.79 5.43
CA CYS A 52 4.69 -8.90 6.10
C CYS A 52 6.17 -8.61 6.38
N ALA A 53 6.89 -8.01 5.44
CA ALA A 53 8.27 -7.58 5.65
C ALA A 53 8.36 -6.50 6.74
N ALA A 54 7.42 -5.55 6.75
CA ALA A 54 7.38 -4.46 7.72
C ALA A 54 7.13 -4.92 9.16
N ILE A 55 6.25 -5.92 9.37
CA ILE A 55 5.90 -6.40 10.71
C ILE A 55 6.83 -7.49 11.25
N THR A 56 7.58 -8.17 10.38
CA THR A 56 8.44 -9.28 10.78
C THR A 56 9.65 -8.77 11.56
N ARG A 57 9.82 -9.26 12.81
CA ARG A 57 10.88 -8.83 13.72
C ARG A 57 12.30 -9.05 13.20
N LYS A 58 12.49 -10.06 12.35
CA LYS A 58 13.79 -10.38 11.73
C LYS A 58 14.00 -9.71 10.37
N ALA A 59 13.05 -8.86 9.95
CA ALA A 59 13.13 -8.09 8.72
C ALA A 59 12.99 -6.60 9.03
N GLY A 60 11.96 -5.92 8.51
CA GLY A 60 11.79 -4.48 8.70
C GLY A 60 11.52 -4.07 10.14
N ASN A 61 10.70 -4.84 10.87
CA ASN A 61 10.30 -4.55 12.25
C ASN A 61 9.81 -3.09 12.45
N CYS A 62 9.20 -2.53 11.43
CA CYS A 62 8.81 -1.11 11.37
C CYS A 62 7.86 -0.72 12.52
N LEU A 63 6.98 -1.65 12.90
CA LEU A 63 6.01 -1.41 13.97
C LEU A 63 6.62 -1.39 15.37
N ALA A 64 7.90 -1.73 15.54
CA ALA A 64 8.59 -1.49 16.81
C ALA A 64 8.68 0.03 17.13
N CYS A 65 8.74 0.87 16.10
CA CYS A 65 8.89 2.32 16.24
C CYS A 65 7.69 3.11 15.72
N HIS A 66 6.92 2.58 14.76
CA HIS A 66 5.82 3.27 14.11
C HIS A 66 4.47 2.62 14.41
N GLN A 67 3.44 3.43 14.55
CA GLN A 67 2.07 2.97 14.36
C GLN A 67 1.72 2.98 12.88
N ALA A 68 0.97 2.00 12.40
CA ALA A 68 0.42 1.97 11.04
C ALA A 68 -1.11 2.10 11.09
N MET A 69 -1.67 2.89 10.19
CA MET A 69 -3.12 3.08 10.09
C MET A 69 -3.71 2.12 9.06
N VAL A 70 -3.76 0.85 9.41
CA VAL A 70 -4.42 -0.19 8.62
C VAL A 70 -5.79 -0.52 9.21
N ASN A 71 -6.77 -0.85 8.36
CA ASN A 71 -8.11 -1.17 8.77
C ASN A 71 -8.66 -2.36 7.95
N PRO A 72 -9.17 -3.43 8.60
CA PRO A 72 -9.17 -3.65 10.06
C PRO A 72 -7.76 -3.89 10.63
N TRP A 73 -7.55 -3.55 11.90
CA TRP A 73 -6.31 -3.93 12.59
C TRP A 73 -6.34 -5.43 12.90
N PRO A 74 -5.23 -6.17 12.68
CA PRO A 74 -5.19 -7.61 12.97
C PRO A 74 -5.53 -7.93 14.43
N GLU A 75 -6.46 -8.85 14.65
CA GLU A 75 -6.88 -9.24 15.99
C GLU A 75 -5.70 -9.80 16.79
N GLY A 76 -5.56 -9.33 18.03
CA GLY A 76 -4.48 -9.76 18.93
C GLY A 76 -3.08 -9.30 18.51
N PHE A 77 -2.93 -8.50 17.46
CA PHE A 77 -1.64 -7.96 17.06
C PHE A 77 -1.31 -6.71 17.89
N PRO A 78 -0.07 -6.58 18.41
CA PRO A 78 0.31 -5.43 19.24
C PRO A 78 0.19 -4.12 18.47
N VAL A 79 -0.27 -3.08 19.13
CA VAL A 79 -0.23 -1.70 18.59
C VAL A 79 1.22 -1.31 18.36
N GLY A 80 1.49 -0.60 17.27
CA GLY A 80 2.83 -0.14 16.93
C GLY A 80 3.41 0.87 17.93
N GLY A 81 4.72 1.07 17.86
CA GLY A 81 5.43 2.05 18.67
C GLY A 81 5.12 3.50 18.29
N ASN A 82 5.63 4.43 19.10
CA ASN A 82 5.45 5.88 18.93
C ASN A 82 6.78 6.66 18.86
N ILE A 83 7.88 5.95 18.62
CA ILE A 83 9.21 6.57 18.46
C ILE A 83 9.30 7.30 17.12
N GLY A 84 8.77 6.65 16.06
CA GLY A 84 8.65 7.24 14.74
C GLY A 84 7.27 7.83 14.48
N PRO A 85 7.12 8.69 13.46
CA PRO A 85 5.82 9.24 13.10
C PRO A 85 4.86 8.12 12.63
N PRO A 86 3.53 8.31 12.79
CA PRO A 86 2.57 7.32 12.33
C PRO A 86 2.63 7.14 10.81
N LEU A 87 2.50 5.89 10.37
CA LEU A 87 2.42 5.51 8.95
C LEU A 87 0.95 5.64 8.52
N VAL A 88 0.62 6.77 7.95
CA VAL A 88 -0.75 7.15 7.54
C VAL A 88 -0.69 8.14 6.39
N ALA A 89 -1.61 8.04 5.46
CA ALA A 89 -1.72 8.90 4.27
C ALA A 89 -0.36 9.05 3.54
N MET A 90 0.35 7.94 3.40
CA MET A 90 1.73 7.95 2.94
C MET A 90 1.84 8.44 1.49
N ALA A 91 0.88 8.12 0.62
CA ALA A 91 0.85 8.64 -0.74
C ALA A 91 0.70 10.17 -0.82
N ALA A 92 -0.02 10.78 0.14
CA ALA A 92 -0.13 12.25 0.21
C ALA A 92 1.16 12.89 0.75
N ARG A 93 1.87 12.22 1.66
CA ARG A 93 3.12 12.71 2.25
C ARG A 93 4.33 12.51 1.34
N PHE A 94 4.29 11.48 0.52
CA PHE A 94 5.32 11.12 -0.45
C PHE A 94 4.69 10.93 -1.83
N PRO A 95 4.39 12.02 -2.54
CA PRO A 95 3.79 11.94 -3.89
C PRO A 95 4.71 11.24 -4.90
N ASN A 96 6.02 11.26 -4.66
CA ASN A 96 6.99 10.53 -5.46
C ASN A 96 7.40 9.25 -4.71
N ARG A 97 7.18 8.10 -5.35
CA ARG A 97 7.54 6.78 -4.81
C ARG A 97 9.02 6.66 -4.47
N ASP A 98 9.89 7.26 -5.30
CA ASP A 98 11.34 7.16 -5.13
C ASP A 98 11.82 7.89 -3.87
N ASP A 99 11.16 8.98 -3.48
CA ASP A 99 11.48 9.70 -2.24
C ASP A 99 11.15 8.85 -1.01
N LEU A 100 10.01 8.14 -1.03
CA LEU A 100 9.68 7.20 0.05
C LEU A 100 10.65 6.01 0.07
N ARG A 101 11.02 5.49 -1.11
CA ARG A 101 12.01 4.44 -1.23
C ARG A 101 13.36 4.88 -0.67
N ALA A 102 13.81 6.07 -1.01
CA ALA A 102 15.07 6.64 -0.49
C ALA A 102 15.02 6.79 1.03
N GLN A 103 13.88 7.22 1.59
CA GLN A 103 13.68 7.34 3.03
C GLN A 103 13.78 5.98 3.74
N VAL A 104 13.22 4.90 3.18
CA VAL A 104 13.35 3.54 3.72
C VAL A 104 14.77 3.00 3.51
N TRP A 105 15.38 3.31 2.37
CA TRP A 105 16.74 2.87 2.05
C TRP A 105 17.77 3.43 3.03
N ASP A 106 17.75 4.75 3.23
CA ASP A 106 18.70 5.43 4.12
C ASP A 106 18.12 6.75 4.67
N ALA A 107 17.37 6.66 5.75
CA ALA A 107 16.82 7.84 6.42
C ALA A 107 17.90 8.79 6.94
N THR A 108 19.13 8.32 7.15
CA THR A 108 20.24 9.16 7.62
C THR A 108 20.74 10.13 6.57
N ALA A 109 20.42 9.90 5.30
CA ALA A 109 20.78 10.84 4.22
C ALA A 109 20.04 12.18 4.34
N THR A 110 18.80 12.17 4.85
CA THR A 110 17.98 13.36 5.08
C THR A 110 18.03 13.86 6.52
N ASN A 111 18.16 12.95 7.49
CA ASN A 111 18.29 13.28 8.91
C ASN A 111 19.40 12.44 9.56
N PRO A 112 20.63 12.94 9.66
CA PRO A 112 21.75 12.20 10.25
C PRO A 112 21.53 11.77 11.71
N ASN A 113 20.60 12.41 12.42
CA ASN A 113 20.30 12.12 13.83
C ASN A 113 19.08 11.21 14.00
N THR A 114 18.56 10.63 12.92
CA THR A 114 17.41 9.73 13.00
C THR A 114 17.75 8.42 13.71
N SER A 115 16.78 7.90 14.47
CA SER A 115 16.86 6.54 15.01
C SER A 115 16.42 5.46 14.00
N MET A 116 15.88 5.86 12.84
CA MET A 116 15.47 4.92 11.81
C MET A 116 16.68 4.27 11.16
N PRO A 117 16.79 2.94 11.14
CA PRO A 117 17.93 2.27 10.54
C PRO A 117 18.00 2.49 9.02
N PRO A 118 19.21 2.56 8.44
CA PRO A 118 19.42 2.64 7.00
C PRO A 118 19.27 1.25 6.37
N PHE A 119 18.03 0.77 6.21
CA PHE A 119 17.71 -0.60 5.87
C PHE A 119 18.40 -1.11 4.61
N GLY A 120 18.40 -0.31 3.54
CA GLY A 120 19.04 -0.67 2.27
C GLY A 120 20.56 -0.53 2.33
N ARG A 121 21.06 0.61 2.78
CA ARG A 121 22.51 0.88 2.83
C ARG A 121 23.26 -0.16 3.65
N HIS A 122 22.70 -0.61 4.75
CA HIS A 122 23.29 -1.65 5.59
C HIS A 122 22.84 -3.06 5.26
N LYS A 123 22.04 -3.23 4.20
CA LYS A 123 21.53 -4.55 3.74
C LYS A 123 20.80 -5.31 4.86
N LEU A 124 20.03 -4.60 5.68
CA LEU A 124 19.26 -5.18 6.78
C LEU A 124 18.09 -6.01 6.27
N ILE A 125 17.52 -5.60 5.14
CA ILE A 125 16.50 -6.31 4.38
C ILE A 125 16.85 -6.29 2.89
N SER A 126 16.21 -7.14 2.08
CA SER A 126 16.43 -7.18 0.65
C SER A 126 15.88 -5.93 -0.05
N GLU A 127 16.37 -5.62 -1.25
CA GLU A 127 15.81 -4.53 -2.06
C GLU A 127 14.36 -4.83 -2.46
N GLU A 128 14.04 -6.09 -2.75
CA GLU A 128 12.67 -6.52 -3.01
C GLU A 128 11.75 -6.25 -1.82
N ASP A 129 12.18 -6.54 -0.59
CA ASP A 129 11.41 -6.22 0.60
C ASP A 129 11.22 -4.71 0.78
N ILE A 130 12.25 -3.90 0.48
CA ILE A 130 12.13 -2.43 0.50
C ILE A 130 11.07 -1.98 -0.49
N ASP A 131 11.10 -2.48 -1.72
CA ASP A 131 10.14 -2.11 -2.76
C ASP A 131 8.71 -2.52 -2.39
N ASN A 132 8.54 -3.73 -1.85
CA ASN A 132 7.26 -4.20 -1.35
C ASN A 132 6.75 -3.36 -0.16
N ILE A 133 7.63 -2.99 0.79
CA ILE A 133 7.30 -2.10 1.92
C ILE A 133 6.84 -0.74 1.41
N VAL A 134 7.51 -0.18 0.42
CA VAL A 134 7.12 1.11 -0.20
C VAL A 134 5.74 1.01 -0.83
N ASP A 135 5.45 -0.05 -1.56
CA ASP A 135 4.14 -0.28 -2.18
C ASP A 135 3.03 -0.42 -1.14
N TRP A 136 3.30 -1.17 -0.05
CA TRP A 136 2.39 -1.23 1.09
C TRP A 136 2.18 0.14 1.74
N LEU A 137 3.24 0.89 2.02
CA LEU A 137 3.14 2.22 2.64
C LEU A 137 2.29 3.17 1.78
N LEU A 138 2.46 3.17 0.47
CA LEU A 138 1.67 4.01 -0.44
C LEU A 138 0.18 3.62 -0.50
N SER A 139 -0.19 2.44 0.00
CA SER A 139 -1.57 1.96 0.07
C SER A 139 -2.34 2.39 1.32
N ILE A 140 -1.67 3.02 2.31
CA ILE A 140 -2.24 3.40 3.61
C ILE A 140 -2.15 4.90 3.92
#